data_51909c3c1b53d529a903a94ff18176ee
#
_entry.id   51909c3c1b53d529a903a94ff18176ee
#
_cell.length_a   1.000
_cell.length_b   1.000
_cell.length_c   1.000
_cell.angle_alpha   90.00
_cell.angle_beta   90.00
_cell.angle_gamma   90.00
#
_symmetry.space_group_name_H-M   'P 1'
#
loop_
_entity.id
_entity.type
_entity.pdbx_description
1 polymer ?
#
loop_
_entity_poly.entity_id
_entity_poly.type
_entity_poly.pdbx_seq_one_letter_code
_entity_poly.pdbx_strand_id
1 'polypeptide(L)'
;VIGAQSPVTVGWENIPKVQGGPVKQFIFTWFQPTMLFALLAFWYYAPNSLAKASIALWVGFGFNALLLGLEWVNPRYASWRLTWKELVTDLFYVGLAYTLLRMASYYIGSDAMAKAIEHYFQQDKFTWFTGLPLLVQALLIFFIFDFGQYWMHRGMHSWYPLWLPHSVHHYITQLNINKGAVGNPVELFLIGLGIGGFFDFLPRAALLAGVLKLTTGTYQHINVRFNSPRWWRFLFTTTEHHSLHHSQDYEATRSNYAGSLIFIDRIFGTCVDGEAELLGMEGGRRMSIREQMTYPFTEGWKALKERFGRSSALPAQ
;
A
#
# COMPACT_ATOMS: atom_id res chain seq x y z
N VAL A 1 -13.14 22.54 23.80
CA VAL A 1 -11.79 22.03 23.99
C VAL A 1 -11.95 20.69 24.69
N ILE A 2 -12.22 19.62 23.95
CA ILE A 2 -12.16 18.26 24.47
C ILE A 2 -10.69 17.89 24.38
N GLY A 3 -10.05 17.60 25.53
CA GLY A 3 -8.66 17.21 25.60
C GLY A 3 -8.43 16.00 24.68
N ALA A 4 -7.76 16.21 23.58
CA ALA A 4 -7.28 15.14 22.74
C ALA A 4 -6.29 14.33 23.58
N GLN A 5 -6.69 13.12 23.98
CA GLN A 5 -5.71 12.14 24.44
C GLN A 5 -4.80 11.91 23.24
N SER A 6 -3.52 12.24 23.40
CA SER A 6 -2.51 11.90 22.39
C SER A 6 -2.64 10.41 22.08
N PRO A 7 -2.69 10.01 20.81
CA PRO A 7 -2.73 8.59 20.45
C PRO A 7 -1.53 7.93 21.11
N VAL A 8 -1.79 6.84 21.83
CA VAL A 8 -0.74 6.10 22.53
C VAL A 8 0.13 5.48 21.44
N THR A 9 1.20 6.17 21.07
CA THR A 9 2.29 5.57 20.29
C THR A 9 2.96 4.54 21.18
N VAL A 10 2.60 3.28 20.98
CA VAL A 10 3.18 2.18 21.74
C VAL A 10 4.52 1.85 21.11
N GLY A 11 5.63 2.11 21.81
CA GLY A 11 6.95 1.68 21.38
C GLY A 11 7.02 0.16 21.20
N TRP A 12 7.95 -0.33 20.37
CA TRP A 12 8.07 -1.75 19.98
C TRP A 12 8.10 -2.75 21.15
N GLU A 13 8.64 -2.38 22.28
CA GLU A 13 8.74 -3.19 23.48
C GLU A 13 7.37 -3.45 24.15
N ASN A 14 6.43 -2.53 23.90
CA ASN A 14 5.09 -2.55 24.48
C ASN A 14 4.04 -3.12 23.51
N ILE A 15 4.42 -3.42 22.26
CA ILE A 15 3.50 -4.03 21.29
C ILE A 15 3.12 -5.44 21.78
N PRO A 16 1.82 -5.73 21.93
CA PRO A 16 1.37 -7.03 22.39
C PRO A 16 1.83 -8.15 21.45
N LYS A 17 2.49 -9.15 22.03
CA LYS A 17 2.95 -10.34 21.29
C LYS A 17 1.79 -11.31 21.03
N VAL A 18 1.99 -12.19 20.07
CA VAL A 18 1.06 -13.30 19.78
C VAL A 18 0.81 -14.11 21.05
N GLN A 19 -0.45 -14.24 21.43
CA GLN A 19 -0.87 -15.06 22.56
C GLN A 19 -0.97 -16.53 22.14
N GLY A 20 -0.51 -17.45 22.99
CA GLY A 20 -0.61 -18.89 22.77
C GLY A 20 0.71 -19.65 23.00
N GLY A 21 0.68 -20.96 22.78
CA GLY A 21 1.83 -21.83 22.99
C GLY A 21 2.99 -21.59 22.01
N PRO A 22 4.16 -22.24 22.25
CA PRO A 22 5.39 -21.97 21.50
C PRO A 22 5.25 -22.23 19.99
N VAL A 23 4.47 -23.22 19.58
CA VAL A 23 4.23 -23.53 18.17
C VAL A 23 3.50 -22.37 17.47
N LYS A 24 2.45 -21.83 18.09
CA LYS A 24 1.74 -20.67 17.53
C LYS A 24 2.65 -19.45 17.42
N GLN A 25 3.42 -19.18 18.48
CA GLN A 25 4.38 -18.07 18.46
C GLN A 25 5.42 -18.25 17.34
N PHE A 26 5.97 -19.46 17.16
CA PHE A 26 6.91 -19.77 16.10
C PHE A 26 6.29 -19.53 14.70
N ILE A 27 5.09 -20.04 14.45
CA ILE A 27 4.38 -19.86 13.17
C ILE A 27 4.21 -18.37 12.86
N PHE A 28 3.65 -17.58 13.77
CA PHE A 28 3.40 -16.15 13.53
C PHE A 28 4.65 -15.27 13.60
N THR A 29 5.78 -15.79 14.04
CA THR A 29 7.08 -15.13 13.93
C THR A 29 7.68 -15.30 12.54
N TRP A 30 7.61 -16.50 11.98
CA TRP A 30 8.30 -16.85 10.76
C TRP A 30 7.40 -16.88 9.52
N PHE A 31 6.09 -16.69 9.67
CA PHE A 31 5.13 -16.74 8.57
C PHE A 31 5.50 -15.80 7.41
N GLN A 32 5.74 -14.53 7.71
CA GLN A 32 6.03 -13.51 6.69
C GLN A 32 7.33 -13.84 5.92
N PRO A 33 8.48 -14.10 6.58
CA PRO A 33 9.69 -14.52 5.89
C PRO A 33 9.51 -15.82 5.10
N THR A 34 8.81 -16.81 5.66
CA THR A 34 8.59 -18.09 5.00
C THR A 34 7.77 -17.92 3.73
N MET A 35 6.69 -17.14 3.77
CA MET A 35 5.87 -16.87 2.57
C MET A 35 6.64 -16.11 1.50
N LEU A 36 7.45 -15.11 1.88
CA LEU A 36 8.32 -14.41 0.95
C LEU A 36 9.26 -15.38 0.22
N PHE A 37 10.04 -16.14 0.97
CA PHE A 37 11.03 -17.03 0.37
C PHE A 37 10.40 -18.21 -0.39
N ALA A 38 9.29 -18.76 0.11
CA ALA A 38 8.60 -19.87 -0.56
C ALA A 38 8.00 -19.43 -1.91
N LEU A 39 7.27 -18.30 -1.94
CA LEU A 39 6.69 -17.81 -3.18
C LEU A 39 7.76 -17.31 -4.15
N LEU A 40 8.81 -16.66 -3.65
CA LEU A 40 9.93 -16.23 -4.49
C LEU A 40 10.65 -17.42 -5.11
N ALA A 41 10.95 -18.47 -4.34
CA ALA A 41 11.56 -19.70 -4.83
C ALA A 41 10.64 -20.41 -5.84
N PHE A 42 9.34 -20.55 -5.50
CA PHE A 42 8.36 -21.15 -6.41
C PHE A 42 8.39 -20.46 -7.79
N TRP A 43 8.26 -19.14 -7.83
CA TRP A 43 8.25 -18.40 -9.09
C TRP A 43 9.62 -18.32 -9.78
N TYR A 44 10.71 -18.35 -9.01
CA TYR A 44 12.06 -18.37 -9.58
C TYR A 44 12.30 -19.66 -10.37
N TYR A 45 11.86 -20.81 -9.85
CA TYR A 45 12.03 -22.13 -10.50
C TYR A 45 10.85 -22.57 -11.35
N ALA A 46 9.72 -21.86 -11.33
CA ALA A 46 8.54 -22.22 -12.12
C ALA A 46 8.88 -22.29 -13.62
N PRO A 47 8.42 -23.30 -14.35
CA PRO A 47 8.58 -23.36 -15.79
C PRO A 47 7.81 -22.22 -16.48
N ASN A 48 8.23 -21.82 -17.68
CA ASN A 48 7.59 -20.73 -18.42
C ASN A 48 6.09 -20.95 -18.69
N SER A 49 5.66 -22.20 -18.76
CA SER A 49 4.23 -22.54 -18.88
C SER A 49 3.39 -22.08 -17.70
N LEU A 50 3.97 -22.02 -16.49
CA LEU A 50 3.32 -21.55 -15.27
C LEU A 50 3.61 -20.06 -14.99
N ALA A 51 4.73 -19.51 -15.48
CA ALA A 51 5.12 -18.12 -15.26
C ALA A 51 4.27 -17.12 -16.09
N LYS A 52 2.95 -17.23 -15.98
CA LYS A 52 1.96 -16.39 -16.65
C LYS A 52 1.29 -15.44 -15.67
N ALA A 53 1.03 -14.21 -16.09
CA ALA A 53 0.35 -13.20 -15.29
C ALA A 53 -1.00 -13.69 -14.72
N SER A 54 -1.77 -14.47 -15.51
CA SER A 54 -3.04 -15.04 -15.06
C SER A 54 -2.87 -16.04 -13.91
N ILE A 55 -1.82 -16.87 -13.93
CA ILE A 55 -1.54 -17.84 -12.85
C ILE A 55 -1.04 -17.09 -11.60
N ALA A 56 -0.14 -16.10 -11.80
CA ALA A 56 0.34 -15.26 -10.70
C ALA A 56 -0.82 -14.56 -9.98
N LEU A 57 -1.81 -14.12 -10.73
CA LEU A 57 -3.02 -13.52 -10.19
C LEU A 57 -3.80 -14.49 -9.30
N TRP A 58 -4.04 -15.73 -9.75
CA TRP A 58 -4.74 -16.72 -8.95
C TRP A 58 -3.96 -17.12 -7.69
N VAL A 59 -2.63 -17.21 -7.79
CA VAL A 59 -1.76 -17.43 -6.61
C VAL A 59 -1.88 -16.25 -5.65
N GLY A 60 -1.92 -15.02 -6.16
CA GLY A 60 -2.15 -13.80 -5.36
C GLY A 60 -3.51 -13.82 -4.65
N PHE A 61 -4.59 -14.19 -5.33
CA PHE A 61 -5.90 -14.36 -4.69
C PHE A 61 -5.89 -15.46 -3.62
N GLY A 62 -5.25 -16.59 -3.89
CA GLY A 62 -5.09 -17.66 -2.89
C GLY A 62 -4.31 -17.20 -1.67
N PHE A 63 -3.24 -16.42 -1.88
CA PHE A 63 -2.47 -15.84 -0.79
C PHE A 63 -3.30 -14.84 0.03
N ASN A 64 -4.05 -13.96 -0.62
CA ASN A 64 -4.95 -13.02 0.07
C ASN A 64 -6.07 -13.75 0.84
N ALA A 65 -6.64 -14.81 0.28
CA ALA A 65 -7.64 -15.63 0.97
C ALA A 65 -7.06 -16.32 2.22
N LEU A 66 -5.82 -16.83 2.13
CA LEU A 66 -5.10 -17.36 3.28
C LEU A 66 -4.93 -16.31 4.38
N LEU A 67 -4.50 -15.10 4.00
CA LEU A 67 -4.30 -14.01 4.96
C LEU A 67 -5.62 -13.56 5.59
N LEU A 68 -6.71 -13.48 4.82
CA LEU A 68 -8.05 -13.21 5.34
C LEU A 68 -8.48 -14.28 6.37
N GLY A 69 -8.17 -15.55 6.12
CA GLY A 69 -8.39 -16.62 7.09
C GLY A 69 -7.60 -16.41 8.38
N LEU A 70 -6.35 -15.94 8.28
CA LEU A 70 -5.52 -15.66 9.46
C LEU A 70 -6.05 -14.47 10.29
N GLU A 71 -6.71 -13.47 9.68
CA GLU A 71 -7.38 -12.38 10.39
C GLU A 71 -8.47 -12.88 11.34
N TRP A 72 -9.14 -13.98 11.02
CA TRP A 72 -10.12 -14.62 11.90
C TRP A 72 -9.47 -15.41 13.02
N VAL A 73 -8.35 -16.10 12.71
CA VAL A 73 -7.67 -17.01 13.67
C VAL A 73 -6.84 -16.23 14.70
N ASN A 74 -6.19 -15.14 14.28
CA ASN A 74 -5.28 -14.38 15.13
C ASN A 74 -5.37 -12.88 14.87
N PRO A 75 -6.54 -12.24 15.09
CA PRO A 75 -6.73 -10.83 14.84
C PRO A 75 -5.78 -9.99 15.71
N ARG A 76 -5.26 -8.90 15.12
CA ARG A 76 -4.45 -7.91 15.83
C ARG A 76 -5.31 -7.13 16.83
N TYR A 77 -6.44 -6.60 16.33
CA TYR A 77 -7.45 -5.92 17.12
C TYR A 77 -8.84 -6.46 16.82
N ALA A 78 -9.62 -6.69 17.88
CA ALA A 78 -11.00 -7.14 17.74
C ALA A 78 -11.89 -6.04 17.12
N SER A 79 -11.55 -4.77 17.38
CA SER A 79 -12.18 -3.58 16.80
C SER A 79 -12.06 -3.50 15.29
N TRP A 80 -11.04 -4.14 14.69
CA TRP A 80 -10.82 -4.19 13.23
C TRP A 80 -11.44 -5.41 12.55
N ARG A 81 -12.25 -6.19 13.25
CA ARG A 81 -12.90 -7.34 12.62
C ARG A 81 -13.79 -6.91 11.47
N LEU A 82 -13.67 -7.63 10.36
CA LEU A 82 -14.41 -7.37 9.13
C LEU A 82 -15.91 -7.50 9.38
N THR A 83 -16.64 -6.39 9.24
CA THR A 83 -18.10 -6.37 9.27
C THR A 83 -18.67 -6.51 7.86
N TRP A 84 -19.95 -6.85 7.74
CA TRP A 84 -20.60 -6.93 6.43
C TRP A 84 -20.55 -5.61 5.64
N LYS A 85 -20.72 -4.48 6.34
CA LYS A 85 -20.62 -3.14 5.70
C LYS A 85 -19.23 -2.86 5.15
N GLU A 86 -18.19 -3.25 5.87
CA GLU A 86 -16.81 -3.12 5.42
C GLU A 86 -16.53 -4.07 4.24
N LEU A 87 -16.98 -5.33 4.33
CA LEU A 87 -16.80 -6.28 3.24
C LEU A 87 -17.38 -5.78 1.92
N VAL A 88 -18.60 -5.23 1.94
CA VAL A 88 -19.23 -4.67 0.72
C VAL A 88 -18.41 -3.49 0.17
N THR A 89 -17.92 -2.60 1.05
CA THR A 89 -17.06 -1.48 0.63
C THR A 89 -15.75 -1.99 0.05
N ASP A 90 -15.11 -2.94 0.71
CA ASP A 90 -13.82 -3.50 0.29
C ASP A 90 -13.94 -4.22 -1.06
N LEU A 91 -14.97 -5.05 -1.25
CA LEU A 91 -15.24 -5.72 -2.53
C LEU A 91 -15.52 -4.74 -3.67
N PHE A 92 -16.25 -3.66 -3.39
CA PHE A 92 -16.45 -2.59 -4.36
C PHE A 92 -15.12 -2.00 -4.81
N TYR A 93 -14.24 -1.65 -3.87
CA TYR A 93 -12.95 -1.04 -4.20
C TYR A 93 -11.95 -2.01 -4.81
N VAL A 94 -11.93 -3.26 -4.38
CA VAL A 94 -11.12 -4.31 -5.03
C VAL A 94 -11.55 -4.46 -6.50
N GLY A 95 -12.84 -4.52 -6.78
CA GLY A 95 -13.36 -4.59 -8.14
C GLY A 95 -13.02 -3.33 -8.97
N LEU A 96 -13.17 -2.16 -8.37
CA LEU A 96 -12.84 -0.88 -9.00
C LEU A 96 -11.34 -0.77 -9.31
N ALA A 97 -10.48 -1.04 -8.32
CA ALA A 97 -9.02 -1.01 -8.49
C ALA A 97 -8.57 -1.96 -9.59
N TYR A 98 -9.14 -3.17 -9.61
CA TYR A 98 -8.84 -4.17 -10.64
C TYR A 98 -9.23 -3.69 -12.04
N THR A 99 -10.40 -3.07 -12.18
CA THR A 99 -10.89 -2.52 -13.45
C THR A 99 -10.02 -1.34 -13.90
N LEU A 100 -9.74 -0.39 -13.01
CA LEU A 100 -8.93 0.79 -13.31
C LEU A 100 -7.48 0.45 -13.62
N LEU A 101 -6.87 -0.46 -12.85
CA LEU A 101 -5.52 -0.96 -13.13
C LEU A 101 -5.44 -1.64 -14.49
N ARG A 102 -6.44 -2.46 -14.83
CA ARG A 102 -6.49 -3.12 -16.14
C ARG A 102 -6.67 -2.11 -17.28
N MET A 103 -7.52 -1.10 -17.09
CA MET A 103 -7.69 -0.03 -18.07
C MET A 103 -6.41 0.80 -18.21
N ALA A 104 -5.78 1.20 -17.11
CA ALA A 104 -4.52 1.92 -17.14
C ALA A 104 -3.43 1.11 -17.86
N SER A 105 -3.28 -0.17 -17.53
CA SER A 105 -2.33 -1.06 -18.20
C SER A 105 -2.62 -1.21 -19.69
N TYR A 106 -3.90 -1.28 -20.09
CA TYR A 106 -4.28 -1.38 -21.50
C TYR A 106 -3.96 -0.11 -22.30
N TYR A 107 -4.29 1.08 -21.75
CA TYR A 107 -4.11 2.34 -22.47
C TYR A 107 -2.66 2.87 -22.44
N ILE A 108 -1.89 2.53 -21.42
CA ILE A 108 -0.52 3.01 -21.23
C ILE A 108 0.51 1.96 -21.67
N GLY A 109 0.24 0.69 -21.42
CA GLY A 109 1.12 -0.43 -21.83
C GLY A 109 1.00 -0.79 -23.29
N SER A 110 -0.09 -0.35 -23.99
CA SER A 110 -0.23 -0.77 -25.37
C SER A 110 0.74 0.03 -26.26
N ASP A 111 0.74 0.75 -27.03
CA ASP A 111 1.65 1.17 -28.09
C ASP A 111 2.46 2.43 -27.82
N ALA A 112 1.90 3.42 -27.16
CA ALA A 112 2.53 4.75 -27.07
C ALA A 112 3.68 4.77 -26.06
N MET A 113 3.50 4.17 -24.89
CA MET A 113 4.53 4.11 -23.85
C MET A 113 5.63 3.11 -24.21
N ALA A 114 5.27 1.92 -24.75
CA ALA A 114 6.24 0.97 -25.24
C ALA A 114 7.12 1.60 -26.33
N LYS A 115 6.52 2.28 -27.31
CA LYS A 115 7.25 3.02 -28.36
C LYS A 115 8.05 4.19 -27.83
N ALA A 116 7.55 4.94 -26.84
CA ALA A 116 8.30 6.00 -26.21
C ALA A 116 9.49 5.45 -25.41
N ILE A 117 9.29 4.38 -24.66
CA ILE A 117 10.37 3.71 -23.92
C ILE A 117 11.37 3.11 -24.91
N GLU A 118 10.93 2.44 -25.96
CA GLU A 118 11.79 1.91 -27.01
C GLU A 118 12.60 3.01 -27.72
N HIS A 119 11.98 4.15 -27.99
CA HIS A 119 12.63 5.30 -28.62
C HIS A 119 13.63 6.01 -27.68
N TYR A 120 13.25 6.29 -26.43
CA TYR A 120 14.09 7.03 -25.48
C TYR A 120 15.12 6.14 -24.78
N PHE A 121 14.78 4.88 -24.55
CA PHE A 121 15.65 3.93 -23.83
C PHE A 121 16.25 2.87 -24.74
N GLN A 122 16.38 3.07 -26.03
CA GLN A 122 17.00 2.17 -27.03
C GLN A 122 17.47 0.85 -26.40
N GLN A 123 16.89 -0.29 -26.78
CA GLN A 123 17.14 -1.60 -26.14
C GLN A 123 18.62 -1.91 -25.93
N ASP A 124 19.49 -1.41 -26.84
CA ASP A 124 20.94 -1.59 -26.76
C ASP A 124 21.60 -0.92 -25.54
N LYS A 125 20.97 0.09 -24.95
CA LYS A 125 21.52 0.76 -23.75
C LYS A 125 21.20 0.06 -22.43
N PHE A 126 20.25 -0.88 -22.42
CA PHE A 126 19.85 -1.65 -21.23
C PHE A 126 20.45 -3.05 -21.18
N THR A 127 21.39 -3.39 -22.08
CA THR A 127 22.09 -4.69 -22.07
C THR A 127 22.79 -4.96 -20.75
N TRP A 128 23.30 -3.93 -20.08
CA TRP A 128 23.87 -4.04 -18.74
C TRP A 128 22.86 -4.58 -17.72
N PHE A 129 21.61 -4.15 -17.78
CA PHE A 129 20.55 -4.56 -16.85
C PHE A 129 20.09 -6.00 -17.15
N THR A 130 19.86 -6.32 -18.42
CA THR A 130 19.46 -7.68 -18.84
C THR A 130 20.56 -8.71 -18.63
N GLY A 131 21.82 -8.29 -18.55
CA GLY A 131 22.96 -9.13 -18.19
C GLY A 131 23.09 -9.43 -16.69
N LEU A 132 22.33 -8.76 -15.83
CA LEU A 132 22.35 -9.04 -14.39
C LEU A 132 21.65 -10.37 -14.07
N PRO A 133 22.01 -11.05 -12.96
CA PRO A 133 21.26 -12.18 -12.46
C PRO A 133 19.78 -11.83 -12.26
N LEU A 134 18.87 -12.74 -12.61
CA LEU A 134 17.43 -12.53 -12.60
C LEU A 134 16.89 -11.96 -11.26
N LEU A 135 17.39 -12.47 -10.14
CA LEU A 135 16.98 -11.99 -8.82
C LEU A 135 17.42 -10.54 -8.58
N VAL A 136 18.60 -10.14 -9.09
CA VAL A 136 19.08 -8.76 -8.99
C VAL A 136 18.20 -7.83 -9.82
N GLN A 137 17.82 -8.25 -11.03
CA GLN A 137 16.86 -7.50 -11.86
C GLN A 137 15.52 -7.29 -11.09
N ALA A 138 14.97 -8.36 -10.50
CA ALA A 138 13.72 -8.30 -9.75
C ALA A 138 13.82 -7.38 -8.52
N LEU A 139 14.93 -7.44 -7.77
CA LEU A 139 15.17 -6.57 -6.61
C LEU A 139 15.30 -5.10 -7.01
N LEU A 140 15.97 -4.80 -8.11
CA LEU A 140 16.09 -3.44 -8.63
C LEU A 140 14.73 -2.89 -9.09
N ILE A 141 13.94 -3.68 -9.82
CA ILE A 141 12.58 -3.30 -10.23
C ILE A 141 11.73 -3.03 -8.99
N PHE A 142 11.75 -3.93 -8.02
CA PHE A 142 11.01 -3.79 -6.76
C PHE A 142 11.41 -2.52 -6.00
N PHE A 143 12.72 -2.28 -5.87
CA PHE A 143 13.23 -1.09 -5.17
C PHE A 143 12.82 0.20 -5.89
N ILE A 144 13.05 0.30 -7.21
CA ILE A 144 12.70 1.49 -8.00
C ILE A 144 11.21 1.80 -7.89
N PHE A 145 10.38 0.75 -7.96
CA PHE A 145 8.94 0.87 -7.84
C PHE A 145 8.52 1.39 -6.45
N ASP A 146 9.04 0.76 -5.38
CA ASP A 146 8.69 1.15 -4.01
C ASP A 146 9.25 2.54 -3.65
N PHE A 147 10.41 2.89 -4.19
CA PHE A 147 10.99 4.23 -4.08
C PHE A 147 10.12 5.29 -4.76
N GLY A 148 9.62 5.01 -5.97
CA GLY A 148 8.67 5.90 -6.65
C GLY A 148 7.37 6.05 -5.88
N GLN A 149 6.82 4.94 -5.33
CA GLN A 149 5.63 4.97 -4.47
C GLN A 149 5.86 5.78 -3.20
N TYR A 150 7.01 5.66 -2.55
CA TYR A 150 7.37 6.45 -1.37
C TYR A 150 7.27 7.95 -1.67
N TRP A 151 7.90 8.44 -2.75
CA TRP A 151 7.88 9.86 -3.09
C TRP A 151 6.49 10.34 -3.50
N MET A 152 5.75 9.54 -4.24
CA MET A 152 4.37 9.85 -4.59
C MET A 152 3.51 9.95 -3.33
N HIS A 153 3.58 8.98 -2.43
CA HIS A 153 2.81 8.94 -1.18
C HIS A 153 3.18 10.11 -0.26
N ARG A 154 4.48 10.39 -0.08
CA ARG A 154 4.95 11.58 0.64
C ARG A 154 4.45 12.87 -0.01
N GLY A 155 4.41 12.94 -1.33
CA GLY A 155 3.83 14.05 -2.09
C GLY A 155 2.32 14.22 -1.84
N MET A 156 1.58 13.11 -1.74
CA MET A 156 0.16 13.11 -1.39
C MET A 156 -0.10 13.70 -0.01
N HIS A 157 0.78 13.47 0.97
CA HIS A 157 0.71 14.09 2.29
C HIS A 157 1.25 15.51 2.37
N SER A 158 1.97 15.98 1.35
CA SER A 158 2.63 17.29 1.36
C SER A 158 1.94 18.33 0.47
N TRP A 159 1.15 17.89 -0.50
CA TRP A 159 0.52 18.78 -1.47
C TRP A 159 -1.00 18.59 -1.49
N TYR A 160 -1.75 19.61 -1.10
CA TYR A 160 -3.20 19.57 -0.89
C TYR A 160 -4.00 18.97 -2.06
N PRO A 161 -3.74 19.31 -3.36
CA PRO A 161 -4.46 18.69 -4.47
C PRO A 161 -4.27 17.18 -4.59
N LEU A 162 -3.13 16.64 -4.16
CA LEU A 162 -2.89 15.20 -4.11
C LEU A 162 -3.43 14.58 -2.81
N TRP A 163 -3.42 15.35 -1.71
CA TRP A 163 -4.03 14.92 -0.45
C TRP A 163 -5.53 14.67 -0.59
N LEU A 164 -6.27 15.50 -1.34
CA LEU A 164 -7.71 15.37 -1.48
C LEU A 164 -8.16 13.97 -1.94
N PRO A 165 -7.65 13.37 -3.03
CA PRO A 165 -7.99 12.01 -3.39
C PRO A 165 -7.43 10.98 -2.40
N HIS A 166 -6.23 11.20 -1.84
CA HIS A 166 -5.58 10.29 -0.92
C HIS A 166 -6.23 10.27 0.47
N SER A 167 -6.76 11.40 0.93
CA SER A 167 -7.44 11.49 2.22
C SER A 167 -8.61 10.50 2.36
N VAL A 168 -9.24 10.11 1.25
CA VAL A 168 -10.29 9.08 1.24
C VAL A 168 -9.77 7.75 1.78
N HIS A 169 -8.53 7.39 1.43
CA HIS A 169 -7.84 6.23 1.98
C HIS A 169 -7.62 6.36 3.50
N HIS A 170 -7.33 7.58 3.98
CA HIS A 170 -7.17 7.86 5.41
C HIS A 170 -8.47 7.89 6.22
N TYR A 171 -9.65 7.86 5.59
CA TYR A 171 -10.93 7.70 6.29
C TYR A 171 -11.27 6.25 6.65
N ILE A 172 -10.41 5.26 6.35
CA ILE A 172 -10.60 3.89 6.84
C ILE A 172 -10.50 3.86 8.37
N THR A 173 -11.40 3.15 9.01
CA THR A 173 -11.51 3.09 10.49
C THR A 173 -11.04 1.75 11.07
N GLN A 174 -10.63 0.85 10.21
CA GLN A 174 -10.06 -0.45 10.55
C GLN A 174 -9.11 -0.90 9.44
N LEU A 175 -8.14 -1.77 9.75
CA LEU A 175 -7.33 -2.46 8.76
C LEU A 175 -7.82 -3.89 8.55
N ASN A 176 -7.76 -4.33 7.31
CA ASN A 176 -7.85 -5.71 6.86
C ASN A 176 -7.18 -5.82 5.50
N ILE A 177 -6.96 -7.04 5.03
CA ILE A 177 -6.20 -7.34 3.80
C ILE A 177 -6.69 -6.58 2.54
N ASN A 178 -7.95 -6.20 2.48
CA ASN A 178 -8.54 -5.52 1.32
C ASN A 178 -8.44 -4.00 1.38
N LYS A 179 -8.08 -3.42 2.54
CA LYS A 179 -8.07 -1.96 2.74
C LYS A 179 -7.05 -1.23 1.88
N GLY A 180 -5.99 -1.89 1.45
CA GLY A 180 -5.04 -1.32 0.49
C GLY A 180 -5.65 -0.95 -0.87
N ALA A 181 -6.82 -1.48 -1.21
CA ALA A 181 -7.57 -1.12 -2.42
C ALA A 181 -8.56 0.04 -2.20
N VAL A 182 -8.87 0.41 -0.94
CA VAL A 182 -9.83 1.48 -0.63
C VAL A 182 -9.18 2.83 -0.87
N GLY A 183 -9.63 3.56 -1.88
CA GLY A 183 -9.09 4.87 -2.24
C GLY A 183 -9.91 5.53 -3.35
N ASN A 184 -9.68 6.83 -3.58
CA ASN A 184 -10.38 7.52 -4.66
C ASN A 184 -9.90 7.02 -6.03
N PRO A 185 -10.78 6.90 -7.05
CA PRO A 185 -10.38 6.46 -8.40
C PRO A 185 -9.21 7.23 -9.01
N VAL A 186 -9.09 8.53 -8.73
CA VAL A 186 -7.97 9.35 -9.20
C VAL A 186 -6.65 8.85 -8.60
N GLU A 187 -6.61 8.57 -7.31
CA GLU A 187 -5.45 8.00 -6.63
C GLU A 187 -5.10 6.62 -7.18
N LEU A 188 -6.10 5.73 -7.25
CA LEU A 188 -5.91 4.36 -7.76
C LEU A 188 -5.39 4.36 -9.21
N PHE A 189 -5.87 5.29 -10.03
CA PHE A 189 -5.37 5.47 -11.38
C PHE A 189 -3.91 5.92 -11.40
N LEU A 190 -3.53 6.94 -10.62
CA LEU A 190 -2.16 7.43 -10.52
C LEU A 190 -1.19 6.34 -10.05
N ILE A 191 -1.59 5.53 -9.06
CA ILE A 191 -0.81 4.37 -8.61
C ILE A 191 -0.66 3.35 -9.74
N GLY A 192 -1.75 3.10 -10.48
CA GLY A 192 -1.77 2.15 -11.60
C GLY A 192 -0.84 2.53 -12.75
N LEU A 193 -0.69 3.83 -13.03
CA LEU A 193 0.20 4.34 -14.08
C LEU A 193 1.67 3.92 -13.88
N GLY A 194 2.14 3.86 -12.64
CA GLY A 194 3.52 3.49 -12.33
C GLY A 194 3.82 1.99 -12.53
N ILE A 195 2.80 1.12 -12.46
CA ILE A 195 2.99 -0.34 -12.45
C ILE A 195 3.02 -0.92 -13.87
N GLY A 196 2.23 -0.37 -14.80
CA GLY A 196 1.96 -0.99 -16.11
C GLY A 196 3.19 -1.10 -17.02
N GLY A 197 4.07 -0.10 -17.01
CA GLY A 197 5.17 -0.02 -17.95
C GLY A 197 6.33 -1.03 -17.77
N PHE A 198 6.43 -1.69 -16.59
CA PHE A 198 7.53 -2.59 -16.32
C PHE A 198 7.27 -4.06 -16.72
N PHE A 199 5.99 -4.45 -16.84
CA PHE A 199 5.65 -5.86 -17.08
C PHE A 199 5.96 -6.35 -18.51
N ASP A 200 5.95 -5.45 -19.50
CA ASP A 200 6.15 -5.84 -20.90
C ASP A 200 7.63 -6.00 -21.26
N PHE A 201 8.56 -5.36 -20.53
CA PHE A 201 9.98 -5.37 -20.86
C PHE A 201 10.75 -6.58 -20.35
N LEU A 202 10.43 -7.08 -19.14
CA LEU A 202 11.13 -8.16 -18.47
C LEU A 202 10.14 -9.04 -17.69
N PRO A 203 9.32 -9.82 -18.39
CA PRO A 203 8.16 -10.46 -17.75
C PRO A 203 8.53 -11.35 -16.57
N ARG A 204 9.71 -12.02 -16.61
CA ARG A 204 10.17 -12.86 -15.50
C ARG A 204 10.67 -12.06 -14.30
N ALA A 205 11.48 -11.04 -14.53
CA ALA A 205 12.00 -10.16 -13.48
C ALA A 205 10.86 -9.34 -12.85
N ALA A 206 9.94 -8.83 -13.67
CA ALA A 206 8.76 -8.11 -13.22
C ALA A 206 7.81 -9.01 -12.42
N LEU A 207 7.64 -10.28 -12.81
CA LEU A 207 6.87 -11.26 -12.03
C LEU A 207 7.47 -11.46 -10.64
N LEU A 208 8.79 -11.66 -10.53
CA LEU A 208 9.46 -11.80 -9.23
C LEU A 208 9.40 -10.51 -8.41
N ALA A 209 9.52 -9.34 -9.03
CA ALA A 209 9.32 -8.04 -8.36
C ALA A 209 7.87 -7.90 -7.83
N GLY A 210 6.88 -8.35 -8.61
CA GLY A 210 5.48 -8.42 -8.18
C GLY A 210 5.27 -9.37 -7.00
N VAL A 211 5.99 -10.49 -6.96
CA VAL A 211 5.96 -11.42 -5.82
C VAL A 211 6.59 -10.77 -4.58
N LEU A 212 7.72 -10.08 -4.72
CA LEU A 212 8.31 -9.29 -3.63
C LEU A 212 7.30 -8.27 -3.10
N LYS A 213 6.66 -7.51 -3.99
CA LYS A 213 5.64 -6.52 -3.60
C LYS A 213 4.43 -7.16 -2.92
N LEU A 214 3.91 -8.26 -3.45
CA LEU A 214 2.79 -8.99 -2.86
C LEU A 214 3.12 -9.47 -1.45
N THR A 215 4.29 -10.10 -1.27
CA THR A 215 4.67 -10.75 0.00
C THR A 215 5.25 -9.79 1.04
N THR A 216 5.43 -8.53 0.73
CA THR A 216 5.89 -7.51 1.69
C THR A 216 4.87 -6.40 1.87
N GLY A 217 4.27 -5.89 0.78
CA GLY A 217 3.33 -4.78 0.81
C GLY A 217 1.94 -5.13 1.37
N THR A 218 1.48 -6.36 1.17
CA THR A 218 0.15 -6.78 1.65
C THR A 218 0.02 -6.71 3.18
N TYR A 219 1.12 -6.86 3.91
CA TYR A 219 1.12 -6.85 5.38
C TYR A 219 0.88 -5.49 6.02
N GLN A 220 0.79 -4.41 5.26
CA GLN A 220 0.51 -3.08 5.80
C GLN A 220 -0.90 -2.95 6.38
N HIS A 221 -1.89 -3.47 5.67
CA HIS A 221 -3.30 -3.30 5.99
C HIS A 221 -3.92 -4.53 6.68
N ILE A 222 -3.15 -5.53 7.04
CA ILE A 222 -3.68 -6.78 7.56
C ILE A 222 -4.04 -6.71 9.06
N ASN A 223 -5.18 -7.28 9.44
CA ASN A 223 -5.56 -7.43 10.84
C ASN A 223 -5.04 -8.74 11.44
N VAL A 224 -3.77 -9.04 11.26
CA VAL A 224 -3.14 -10.22 11.88
C VAL A 224 -2.05 -9.79 12.84
N ARG A 225 -2.00 -10.38 14.01
CA ARG A 225 -0.91 -10.18 14.96
C ARG A 225 0.26 -11.09 14.62
N PHE A 226 1.36 -10.49 14.18
CA PHE A 226 2.63 -11.18 13.97
C PHE A 226 3.66 -10.81 15.03
N ASN A 227 4.60 -11.71 15.31
CA ASN A 227 5.82 -11.42 16.07
C ASN A 227 6.99 -11.22 15.10
N SER A 228 6.84 -10.33 14.14
CA SER A 228 7.81 -10.16 13.06
C SER A 228 9.24 -10.01 13.57
N PRO A 229 10.24 -10.75 13.02
CA PRO A 229 11.64 -10.62 13.42
C PRO A 229 12.15 -9.18 13.31
N ARG A 230 13.14 -8.81 14.13
CA ARG A 230 13.69 -7.42 14.10
C ARG A 230 14.17 -7.01 12.73
N TRP A 231 14.87 -7.90 12.00
CA TRP A 231 15.35 -7.59 10.65
C TRP A 231 14.21 -7.39 9.65
N TRP A 232 13.06 -8.10 9.80
CA TRP A 232 11.87 -7.90 8.97
C TRP A 232 11.31 -6.49 9.17
N ARG A 233 11.08 -6.09 10.42
CA ARG A 233 10.58 -4.77 10.79
C ARG A 233 11.55 -3.63 10.43
N PHE A 234 12.84 -3.92 10.35
CA PHE A 234 13.84 -2.95 9.91
C PHE A 234 13.78 -2.71 8.40
N LEU A 235 13.51 -3.74 7.61
CA LEU A 235 13.50 -3.67 6.14
C LEU A 235 12.12 -3.39 5.56
N PHE A 236 11.06 -4.02 6.09
CA PHE A 236 9.73 -4.02 5.48
C PHE A 236 8.70 -3.29 6.33
N THR A 237 7.77 -2.63 5.63
CA THR A 237 6.62 -1.98 6.25
C THR A 237 5.68 -3.05 6.82
N THR A 238 5.32 -2.90 8.08
CA THR A 238 4.40 -3.81 8.79
C THR A 238 3.11 -3.07 9.13
N THR A 239 2.11 -3.82 9.62
CA THR A 239 0.85 -3.23 10.10
C THR A 239 1.08 -2.19 11.19
N GLU A 240 2.08 -2.40 12.06
CA GLU A 240 2.43 -1.46 13.12
C GLU A 240 2.80 -0.10 12.54
N HIS A 241 3.76 -0.06 11.62
CA HIS A 241 4.18 1.17 10.95
C HIS A 241 3.01 1.85 10.24
N HIS A 242 2.21 1.04 9.53
CA HIS A 242 1.16 1.58 8.68
C HIS A 242 -0.09 1.99 9.46
N SER A 243 -0.36 1.37 10.61
CA SER A 243 -1.43 1.82 11.50
C SER A 243 -1.16 3.20 12.09
N LEU A 244 0.10 3.52 12.41
CA LEU A 244 0.49 4.90 12.79
C LEU A 244 0.21 5.89 11.67
N HIS A 245 0.55 5.51 10.43
CA HIS A 245 0.28 6.31 9.25
C HIS A 245 -1.22 6.56 9.04
N HIS A 246 -2.09 5.65 9.46
CA HIS A 246 -3.55 5.80 9.43
C HIS A 246 -4.18 6.28 10.73
N SER A 247 -3.38 6.69 11.72
CA SER A 247 -3.90 7.08 13.03
C SER A 247 -4.81 8.30 12.96
N GLN A 248 -5.64 8.48 13.99
CA GLN A 248 -6.45 9.69 14.14
C GLN A 248 -5.61 10.94 14.48
N ASP A 249 -4.34 10.78 14.81
CA ASP A 249 -3.40 11.88 14.95
C ASP A 249 -2.82 12.26 13.59
N TYR A 250 -3.21 13.40 13.08
CA TYR A 250 -2.76 13.88 11.77
C TYR A 250 -1.23 14.01 11.67
N GLU A 251 -0.54 14.40 12.73
CA GLU A 251 0.92 14.53 12.69
C GLU A 251 1.58 13.14 12.57
N ALA A 252 1.02 12.11 13.20
CA ALA A 252 1.50 10.74 13.05
C ALA A 252 1.30 10.21 11.61
N THR A 253 0.26 10.67 10.89
CA THR A 253 0.03 10.27 9.48
C THR A 253 1.12 10.77 8.53
N ARG A 254 1.95 11.72 8.97
CA ARG A 254 3.07 12.27 8.18
C ARG A 254 4.36 11.44 8.31
N SER A 255 4.23 10.15 8.49
CA SER A 255 5.32 9.18 8.64
C SER A 255 5.03 7.90 7.87
N ASN A 256 6.01 7.02 7.72
CA ASN A 256 5.86 5.65 7.23
C ASN A 256 5.20 5.56 5.83
N TYR A 257 5.73 6.29 4.87
CA TYR A 257 5.16 6.41 3.51
C TYR A 257 5.45 5.21 2.60
N ALA A 258 6.51 4.42 2.89
CA ALA A 258 6.91 3.33 2.01
C ALA A 258 5.88 2.22 1.96
N GLY A 259 5.56 1.80 0.75
CA GLY A 259 4.56 0.77 0.47
C GLY A 259 5.03 -0.67 0.75
N SER A 260 6.32 -0.93 0.91
CA SER A 260 6.87 -2.23 1.26
C SER A 260 8.18 -2.11 2.02
N LEU A 261 9.07 -1.19 1.61
CA LEU A 261 10.41 -1.03 2.14
C LEU A 261 10.47 0.13 3.15
N ILE A 262 10.10 -0.10 4.42
CA ILE A 262 10.22 0.92 5.49
C ILE A 262 11.67 1.43 5.63
N PHE A 263 12.62 0.67 5.10
CA PHE A 263 14.02 1.07 4.98
C PHE A 263 14.18 2.40 4.24
N ILE A 264 13.30 2.70 3.27
CA ILE A 264 13.29 3.99 2.55
C ILE A 264 12.93 5.11 3.51
N ASP A 265 11.89 4.92 4.35
CA ASP A 265 11.53 5.90 5.40
C ASP A 265 12.67 6.13 6.38
N ARG A 266 13.43 5.08 6.73
CA ARG A 266 14.61 5.23 7.60
C ARG A 266 15.71 6.07 6.96
N ILE A 267 15.96 5.90 5.66
CA ILE A 267 16.94 6.73 4.91
C ILE A 267 16.52 8.19 4.89
N PHE A 268 15.24 8.48 4.68
CA PHE A 268 14.73 9.85 4.54
C PHE A 268 14.19 10.45 5.85
N GLY A 269 14.36 9.78 6.99
CA GLY A 269 14.01 10.29 8.30
C GLY A 269 12.51 10.40 8.55
N THR A 270 11.69 9.63 7.83
CA THR A 270 10.22 9.61 7.97
C THR A 270 9.71 8.34 8.66
N CYS A 271 10.60 7.44 9.09
CA CYS A 271 10.22 6.25 9.83
C CYS A 271 9.90 6.59 11.28
N VAL A 272 8.72 6.21 11.72
CA VAL A 272 8.29 6.24 13.12
C VAL A 272 7.90 4.82 13.53
N ASP A 273 8.55 4.32 14.58
CA ASP A 273 8.28 3.00 15.14
C ASP A 273 7.11 3.08 16.15
N GLY A 274 6.14 2.20 16.02
CA GLY A 274 4.98 2.12 16.91
C GLY A 274 3.73 1.61 16.20
N GLU A 275 2.60 1.65 16.88
CA GLU A 275 1.29 1.28 16.32
C GLU A 275 0.17 2.17 16.86
N ALA A 276 -0.93 2.26 16.11
CA ALA A 276 -2.18 2.89 16.52
C ALA A 276 -3.35 1.92 16.33
N GLU A 277 -4.23 1.82 17.32
CA GLU A 277 -5.49 1.07 17.19
C GLU A 277 -6.61 1.95 16.63
N LEU A 278 -6.64 3.23 17.01
CA LEU A 278 -7.65 4.19 16.57
C LEU A 278 -7.23 4.81 15.24
N LEU A 279 -7.97 4.48 14.19
CA LEU A 279 -7.68 4.86 12.82
C LEU A 279 -8.74 5.80 12.26
N GLY A 280 -8.38 6.46 11.17
CA GLY A 280 -9.29 7.30 10.41
C GLY A 280 -9.17 8.78 10.75
N MET A 281 -9.95 9.57 10.05
CA MET A 281 -10.03 11.03 10.24
C MET A 281 -11.31 11.41 10.98
N GLU A 282 -11.38 12.66 11.43
CA GLU A 282 -12.58 13.21 12.10
C GLU A 282 -13.11 12.33 13.25
N GLY A 283 -12.20 11.84 14.12
CA GLY A 283 -12.57 11.01 15.26
C GLY A 283 -13.01 9.59 14.86
N GLY A 284 -12.55 9.08 13.71
CA GLY A 284 -12.91 7.75 13.22
C GLY A 284 -14.27 7.71 12.53
N ARG A 285 -14.71 8.83 11.94
CA ARG A 285 -15.93 8.86 11.13
C ARG A 285 -15.78 8.01 9.88
N ARG A 286 -16.68 7.05 9.67
CA ARG A 286 -16.75 6.25 8.47
C ARG A 286 -17.47 7.01 7.34
N MET A 287 -16.87 7.06 6.16
CA MET A 287 -17.55 7.54 4.94
C MET A 287 -18.34 6.44 4.25
N SER A 288 -19.48 6.79 3.66
CA SER A 288 -20.15 5.95 2.66
C SER A 288 -19.37 5.93 1.33
N ILE A 289 -19.58 4.91 0.49
CA ILE A 289 -18.95 4.82 -0.85
C ILE A 289 -19.23 6.10 -1.65
N ARG A 290 -20.45 6.63 -1.61
CA ARG A 290 -20.81 7.87 -2.31
C ARG A 290 -19.97 9.05 -1.83
N GLU A 291 -19.81 9.21 -0.52
CA GLU A 291 -18.95 10.27 0.05
C GLU A 291 -17.52 10.09 -0.38
N GLN A 292 -16.96 8.87 -0.29
CA GLN A 292 -15.61 8.56 -0.72
C GLN A 292 -15.34 8.92 -2.19
N MET A 293 -16.32 8.70 -3.06
CA MET A 293 -16.20 9.03 -4.50
C MET A 293 -16.29 10.53 -4.76
N THR A 294 -17.07 11.27 -3.99
CA THR A 294 -17.32 12.70 -4.22
C THR A 294 -16.46 13.63 -3.38
N TYR A 295 -15.91 13.17 -2.26
CA TYR A 295 -15.19 13.97 -1.27
C TYR A 295 -14.07 14.85 -1.86
N PRO A 296 -13.16 14.36 -2.71
CA PRO A 296 -12.10 15.19 -3.24
C PRO A 296 -12.62 16.40 -4.05
N PHE A 297 -13.73 16.21 -4.75
CA PHE A 297 -14.32 17.25 -5.58
C PHE A 297 -15.11 18.27 -4.74
N THR A 298 -15.85 17.79 -3.73
CA THR A 298 -16.63 18.65 -2.84
C THR A 298 -15.73 19.51 -1.95
N GLU A 299 -14.70 18.91 -1.36
CA GLU A 299 -13.75 19.66 -0.52
C GLU A 299 -12.84 20.57 -1.36
N GLY A 300 -12.38 20.11 -2.53
CA GLY A 300 -11.64 20.95 -3.46
C GLY A 300 -12.43 22.18 -3.90
N TRP A 301 -13.73 22.00 -4.17
CA TRP A 301 -14.61 23.12 -4.54
C TRP A 301 -14.83 24.10 -3.36
N LYS A 302 -15.00 23.60 -2.14
CA LYS A 302 -15.08 24.47 -0.94
C LYS A 302 -13.80 25.30 -0.78
N ALA A 303 -12.64 24.66 -0.84
CA ALA A 303 -11.35 25.34 -0.73
C ALA A 303 -11.15 26.42 -1.80
N LEU A 304 -11.55 26.14 -3.04
CA LEU A 304 -11.51 27.12 -4.13
C LEU A 304 -12.43 28.32 -3.84
N LYS A 305 -13.69 28.08 -3.44
CA LYS A 305 -14.62 29.15 -3.08
C LYS A 305 -14.09 30.03 -1.95
N GLU A 306 -13.53 29.43 -0.91
CA GLU A 306 -12.95 30.19 0.22
C GLU A 306 -11.76 31.04 -0.24
N ARG A 307 -10.90 30.52 -1.09
CA ARG A 307 -9.75 31.24 -1.63
C ARG A 307 -10.17 32.44 -2.48
N PHE A 308 -11.13 32.27 -3.37
CA PHE A 308 -11.63 33.35 -4.24
C PHE A 308 -12.59 34.30 -3.52
N GLY A 309 -13.38 33.80 -2.57
CA GLY A 309 -14.27 34.65 -1.74
C GLY A 309 -13.52 35.61 -0.83
N ARG A 310 -12.35 35.20 -0.32
CA ARG A 310 -11.46 36.11 0.46
C ARG A 310 -10.80 37.18 -0.41
N SER A 311 -10.55 36.89 -1.68
CA SER A 311 -9.96 37.86 -2.63
C SER A 311 -10.92 38.98 -2.99
N SER A 312 -12.24 38.79 -2.87
CA SER A 312 -13.28 39.82 -3.16
C SER A 312 -13.61 40.71 -1.93
N ALA A 313 -13.03 40.41 -0.76
CA ALA A 313 -13.27 41.15 0.49
C ALA A 313 -12.11 42.09 0.88
N LEU A 314 -11.27 42.55 -0.09
CA LEU A 314 -10.33 43.62 0.19
C LEU A 314 -11.12 44.90 0.41
N PRO A 315 -10.93 45.64 1.53
CA PRO A 315 -11.60 46.90 1.76
C PRO A 315 -11.18 47.88 0.66
N ALA A 316 -12.18 48.51 0.04
CA ALA A 316 -11.95 49.73 -0.77
C ALA A 316 -11.25 50.75 0.15
N GLN A 317 -10.06 51.20 -0.24
CA GLN A 317 -9.33 52.27 0.40
C GLN A 317 -10.00 53.62 0.13
#